data_0db5c1f7b5cce40c32b03134f40670bf
#
_entry.id   0db5c1f7b5cce40c32b03134f40670bf
#
_cell.length_a   1.000
_cell.length_b   1.000
_cell.length_c   1.000
_cell.angle_alpha   90.00
_cell.angle_beta   90.00
_cell.angle_gamma   90.00
#
_symmetry.space_group_name_H-M   'P 1'
#
loop_
_entity.id
_entity.type
_entity.pdbx_description
1 polymer ?
#
loop_
_entity_poly.entity_id
_entity_poly.type
_entity_poly.pdbx_seq_one_letter_code
_entity_poly.pdbx_strand_id
1 'polypeptide(L)'
;MAFLTVFTPAYNRAHTLPRTYESLCQQDCKDFIWLIVDDGSTDETADLVKGWQKEKNGFEIQYIYKENGGMHTAYNTAYANIDTELSVNVDSDDYLTDTAIEDILSFWKKNKRENIGAIYALDQYEDGNVVGTPFPNDLKEFKGWGYKNIVYYSGGKKKVFRNSGDKKLIGVTAVINKYPPIPVFEGEKYHSLYYKQHLLERDYTVLIMNKPVCVVEYMNDGSSKNMFYQYVRNPKGFCNERRYVMKYAPSFKLKIEACIHYVAESLLAKDYYFIGHSTNRLFTLISVVPGVLLYFIIKRKTKK
;
A
#
# COMPACT_ATOMS: atom_id res chain seq x y z
N MET A 1 17.41 20.50 3.34
CA MET A 1 16.62 19.55 2.52
C MET A 1 15.68 18.84 3.47
N ALA A 2 14.40 18.75 3.09
CA ALA A 2 13.40 18.03 3.88
C ALA A 2 13.80 16.54 4.03
N PHE A 3 13.40 15.95 5.15
CA PHE A 3 13.80 14.59 5.50
C PHE A 3 12.77 13.53 5.11
N LEU A 4 11.52 13.92 4.99
CA LEU A 4 10.38 13.06 4.69
C LEU A 4 9.57 13.62 3.53
N THR A 5 9.12 12.78 2.62
CA THR A 5 8.05 13.12 1.68
C THR A 5 6.75 12.40 2.10
N VAL A 6 5.73 13.20 2.38
CA VAL A 6 4.35 12.73 2.41
C VAL A 6 3.84 12.75 0.97
N PHE A 7 3.39 11.61 0.41
CA PHE A 7 2.84 11.62 -0.93
C PHE A 7 1.38 11.16 -0.94
N THR A 8 0.58 11.83 -1.77
CA THR A 8 -0.86 11.61 -1.87
C THR A 8 -1.25 11.39 -3.33
N PRO A 9 -1.62 10.16 -3.73
CA PRO A 9 -2.30 9.92 -4.99
C PRO A 9 -3.71 10.51 -4.94
N ALA A 10 -4.09 11.27 -5.96
CA ALA A 10 -5.41 11.89 -6.04
C ALA A 10 -6.07 11.63 -7.40
N TYR A 11 -7.36 11.38 -7.41
CA TYR A 11 -8.20 11.33 -8.61
C TYR A 11 -9.60 11.78 -8.26
N ASN A 12 -9.99 13.01 -8.69
CA ASN A 12 -11.26 13.65 -8.36
C ASN A 12 -11.48 13.72 -6.83
N ARG A 13 -10.57 14.39 -6.12
CA ARG A 13 -10.54 14.46 -4.64
C ARG A 13 -10.63 15.87 -4.08
N ALA A 14 -11.15 16.82 -4.86
CA ALA A 14 -11.34 18.19 -4.40
C ALA A 14 -12.14 18.30 -3.08
N HIS A 15 -13.04 17.34 -2.83
CA HIS A 15 -13.92 17.33 -1.65
C HIS A 15 -13.28 16.72 -0.39
N THR A 16 -12.22 15.92 -0.50
CA THR A 16 -11.56 15.25 0.65
C THR A 16 -10.16 15.80 0.93
N LEU A 17 -9.43 16.17 -0.11
CA LEU A 17 -8.04 16.63 -0.03
C LEU A 17 -7.82 17.85 0.91
N PRO A 18 -8.78 18.78 1.11
CA PRO A 18 -8.63 19.87 2.08
C PRO A 18 -8.34 19.39 3.49
N ARG A 19 -8.95 18.29 3.95
CA ARG A 19 -8.68 17.73 5.28
C ARG A 19 -7.25 17.21 5.41
N THR A 20 -6.73 16.56 4.38
CA THR A 20 -5.31 16.15 4.33
C THR A 20 -4.41 17.38 4.42
N TYR A 21 -4.69 18.43 3.64
CA TYR A 21 -3.93 19.69 3.66
C TYR A 21 -3.93 20.35 5.05
N GLU A 22 -5.10 20.48 5.69
CA GLU A 22 -5.22 21.06 7.02
C GLU A 22 -4.39 20.31 8.05
N SER A 23 -4.41 18.98 8.03
CA SER A 23 -3.60 18.17 8.94
C SER A 23 -2.09 18.36 8.76
N LEU A 24 -1.63 18.63 7.54
CA LEU A 24 -0.24 18.94 7.24
C LEU A 24 0.13 20.36 7.69
N CYS A 25 -0.79 21.31 7.57
CA CYS A 25 -0.63 22.65 8.10
C CYS A 25 -0.57 22.68 9.64
N GLN A 26 -1.21 21.73 10.32
CA GLN A 26 -1.22 21.62 11.79
C GLN A 26 0.03 20.95 12.36
N GLN A 27 0.85 20.24 11.55
CA GLN A 27 2.08 19.60 12.05
C GLN A 27 3.04 20.65 12.63
N ASP A 28 3.56 20.42 13.83
CA ASP A 28 4.58 21.28 14.46
C ASP A 28 5.91 21.19 13.71
N CYS A 29 6.31 20.00 13.30
CA CYS A 29 7.50 19.75 12.51
C CYS A 29 7.21 19.95 11.02
N LYS A 30 7.94 20.87 10.36
CA LYS A 30 7.80 21.18 8.92
C LYS A 30 8.92 20.59 8.05
N ASP A 31 9.70 19.65 8.58
CA ASP A 31 10.81 19.02 7.84
C ASP A 31 10.30 17.93 6.87
N PHE A 32 9.33 18.30 6.05
CA PHE A 32 8.76 17.43 5.03
C PHE A 32 8.35 18.17 3.76
N ILE A 33 8.17 17.41 2.68
CA ILE A 33 7.56 17.82 1.41
C ILE A 33 6.20 17.11 1.29
N TRP A 34 5.18 17.79 0.79
CA TRP A 34 3.94 17.15 0.38
C TRP A 34 3.89 17.03 -1.15
N LEU A 35 3.98 15.81 -1.66
CA LEU A 35 3.90 15.48 -3.08
C LEU A 35 2.51 14.95 -3.43
N ILE A 36 1.73 15.71 -4.19
CA ILE A 36 0.46 15.27 -4.74
C ILE A 36 0.70 14.74 -6.15
N VAL A 37 0.28 13.49 -6.41
CA VAL A 37 0.26 12.90 -7.75
C VAL A 37 -1.19 12.80 -8.21
N ASP A 38 -1.59 13.68 -9.10
CA ASP A 38 -2.91 13.73 -9.68
C ASP A 38 -3.00 12.75 -10.87
N ASP A 39 -3.78 11.70 -10.69
CA ASP A 39 -4.00 10.64 -11.67
C ASP A 39 -5.11 10.99 -12.67
N GLY A 40 -5.07 12.22 -13.20
CA GLY A 40 -5.96 12.67 -14.28
C GLY A 40 -7.32 13.20 -13.78
N SER A 41 -7.35 13.97 -12.70
CA SER A 41 -8.56 14.59 -12.19
C SER A 41 -9.19 15.55 -13.20
N THR A 42 -10.51 15.64 -13.15
CA THR A 42 -11.35 16.53 -13.98
C THR A 42 -12.20 17.48 -13.16
N ASP A 43 -12.11 17.37 -11.82
CA ASP A 43 -12.70 18.29 -10.85
C ASP A 43 -11.73 19.41 -10.46
N GLU A 44 -12.03 20.17 -9.43
CA GLU A 44 -11.22 21.30 -8.94
C GLU A 44 -9.95 20.89 -8.19
N THR A 45 -9.56 19.60 -8.17
CA THR A 45 -8.38 19.10 -7.44
C THR A 45 -7.11 19.88 -7.80
N ALA A 46 -6.86 20.11 -9.10
CA ALA A 46 -5.66 20.82 -9.56
C ALA A 46 -5.65 22.28 -9.11
N ASP A 47 -6.79 22.95 -9.13
CA ASP A 47 -6.89 24.38 -8.79
C ASP A 47 -6.73 24.60 -7.28
N LEU A 48 -7.27 23.71 -6.45
CA LEU A 48 -7.03 23.69 -5.01
C LEU A 48 -5.54 23.60 -4.69
N VAL A 49 -4.85 22.61 -5.26
CA VAL A 49 -3.42 22.42 -4.99
C VAL A 49 -2.59 23.61 -5.44
N LYS A 50 -2.88 24.18 -6.62
CA LYS A 50 -2.22 25.42 -7.10
C LYS A 50 -2.50 26.61 -6.20
N GLY A 51 -3.66 26.65 -5.54
CA GLY A 51 -3.98 27.65 -4.52
C GLY A 51 -3.05 27.52 -3.33
N TRP A 52 -2.97 26.33 -2.74
CA TRP A 52 -2.12 26.04 -1.57
C TRP A 52 -0.63 26.25 -1.83
N GLN A 53 -0.13 25.98 -3.05
CA GLN A 53 1.25 26.25 -3.42
C GLN A 53 1.65 27.74 -3.32
N LYS A 54 0.68 28.66 -3.34
CA LYS A 54 0.91 30.12 -3.20
C LYS A 54 0.88 30.60 -1.75
N GLU A 55 0.44 29.75 -0.84
CA GLU A 55 0.33 30.06 0.58
C GLU A 55 1.66 29.84 1.31
N LYS A 56 1.79 30.46 2.48
CA LYS A 56 2.97 30.27 3.34
C LYS A 56 2.76 29.11 4.30
N ASN A 57 2.94 27.89 3.80
CA ASN A 57 2.64 26.67 4.54
C ASN A 57 3.74 26.23 5.53
N GLY A 58 4.95 26.78 5.40
CA GLY A 58 6.11 26.32 6.16
C GLY A 58 6.75 25.02 5.63
N PHE A 59 6.14 24.38 4.64
CA PHE A 59 6.65 23.21 3.92
C PHE A 59 6.41 23.35 2.42
N GLU A 60 7.13 22.58 1.62
CA GLU A 60 7.00 22.59 0.16
C GLU A 60 5.83 21.71 -0.28
N ILE A 61 5.03 22.19 -1.26
CA ILE A 61 3.99 21.43 -1.92
C ILE A 61 4.40 21.20 -3.38
N GLN A 62 4.59 19.95 -3.75
CA GLN A 62 4.86 19.51 -5.12
C GLN A 62 3.61 18.92 -5.74
N TYR A 63 3.37 19.20 -7.02
CA TYR A 63 2.23 18.70 -7.77
C TYR A 63 2.66 18.13 -9.10
N ILE A 64 2.27 16.88 -9.36
CA ILE A 64 2.52 16.19 -10.61
C ILE A 64 1.18 15.70 -11.17
N TYR A 65 0.81 16.20 -12.35
CA TYR A 65 -0.32 15.69 -13.11
C TYR A 65 0.14 14.56 -14.04
N LYS A 66 -0.67 13.52 -14.19
CA LYS A 66 -0.49 12.45 -15.18
C LYS A 66 -1.85 11.99 -15.72
N GLU A 67 -1.86 11.39 -16.90
CA GLU A 67 -3.06 10.72 -17.40
C GLU A 67 -3.50 9.58 -16.47
N ASN A 68 -4.84 9.39 -16.34
CA ASN A 68 -5.42 8.41 -15.44
C ASN A 68 -5.01 6.97 -15.80
N GLY A 69 -4.15 6.39 -14.99
CA GLY A 69 -3.65 5.02 -15.11
C GLY A 69 -3.96 4.13 -13.90
N GLY A 70 -4.60 4.68 -12.87
CA GLY A 70 -4.90 4.01 -11.62
C GLY A 70 -3.85 4.24 -10.53
N MET A 71 -4.25 4.07 -9.28
CA MET A 71 -3.48 4.40 -8.07
C MET A 71 -2.05 3.84 -8.10
N HIS A 72 -1.83 2.61 -8.57
CA HIS A 72 -0.50 1.99 -8.66
C HIS A 72 0.45 2.75 -9.59
N THR A 73 -0.06 3.40 -10.65
CA THR A 73 0.75 4.24 -11.54
C THR A 73 1.09 5.58 -10.90
N ALA A 74 0.18 6.13 -10.08
CA ALA A 74 0.47 7.31 -9.27
C ALA A 74 1.55 7.03 -8.21
N TYR A 75 1.53 5.84 -7.58
CA TYR A 75 2.62 5.39 -6.71
C TYR A 75 3.96 5.28 -7.43
N ASN A 76 3.97 4.72 -8.65
CA ASN A 76 5.19 4.66 -9.45
C ASN A 76 5.73 6.05 -9.75
N THR A 77 4.85 6.99 -10.11
CA THR A 77 5.23 8.39 -10.34
C THR A 77 5.75 9.04 -9.07
N ALA A 78 5.10 8.83 -7.91
CA ALA A 78 5.58 9.36 -6.64
C ALA A 78 7.00 8.85 -6.33
N TYR A 79 7.21 7.54 -6.31
CA TYR A 79 8.53 6.96 -6.00
C TYR A 79 9.63 7.37 -6.97
N ALA A 80 9.30 7.67 -8.23
CA ALA A 80 10.27 8.16 -9.20
C ALA A 80 10.70 9.63 -8.97
N ASN A 81 9.93 10.39 -8.18
CA ASN A 81 10.15 11.81 -7.92
C ASN A 81 10.45 12.14 -6.45
N ILE A 82 10.51 11.15 -5.57
CA ILE A 82 10.88 11.34 -4.15
C ILE A 82 12.39 11.16 -4.00
N ASP A 83 13.05 12.16 -3.44
CA ASP A 83 14.50 12.18 -3.16
C ASP A 83 14.85 12.28 -1.67
N THR A 84 13.85 12.46 -0.80
CA THR A 84 14.00 12.49 0.67
C THR A 84 14.36 11.11 1.23
N GLU A 85 14.94 11.08 2.44
CA GLU A 85 15.36 9.81 3.09
C GLU A 85 14.18 8.87 3.35
N LEU A 86 13.05 9.42 3.78
CA LEU A 86 11.82 8.67 4.06
C LEU A 86 10.68 9.10 3.14
N SER A 87 9.77 8.19 2.91
CA SER A 87 8.50 8.45 2.22
C SER A 87 7.33 7.75 2.91
N VAL A 88 6.20 8.42 2.99
CA VAL A 88 4.95 7.88 3.54
C VAL A 88 3.78 8.24 2.65
N ASN A 89 2.91 7.27 2.39
CA ASN A 89 1.65 7.52 1.73
C ASN A 89 0.58 8.01 2.72
N VAL A 90 -0.15 9.04 2.34
CA VAL A 90 -1.41 9.44 2.96
C VAL A 90 -2.44 9.52 1.83
N ASP A 91 -3.47 8.68 1.89
CA ASP A 91 -4.51 8.67 0.88
C ASP A 91 -5.31 9.98 0.93
N SER A 92 -5.89 10.37 -0.19
CA SER A 92 -6.54 11.68 -0.35
C SER A 92 -7.84 11.86 0.45
N ASP A 93 -8.29 10.83 1.14
CA ASP A 93 -9.40 10.77 2.08
C ASP A 93 -8.95 10.54 3.54
N ASP A 94 -7.64 10.39 3.76
CA ASP A 94 -7.00 10.25 5.06
C ASP A 94 -6.27 11.53 5.49
N TYR A 95 -5.86 11.61 6.76
CA TYR A 95 -5.07 12.71 7.29
C TYR A 95 -4.14 12.27 8.43
N LEU A 96 -3.07 13.04 8.64
CA LEU A 96 -2.08 12.73 9.69
C LEU A 96 -2.61 13.12 11.08
N THR A 97 -2.14 12.40 12.11
CA THR A 97 -2.30 12.85 13.50
C THR A 97 -1.41 14.07 13.77
N ASP A 98 -1.73 14.88 14.77
CA ASP A 98 -1.10 16.19 15.00
C ASP A 98 0.43 16.16 15.16
N THR A 99 0.99 15.07 15.66
CA THR A 99 2.44 14.91 15.91
C THR A 99 3.11 13.91 14.97
N ALA A 100 2.43 13.47 13.92
CA ALA A 100 2.88 12.36 13.08
C ALA A 100 4.28 12.55 12.50
N ILE A 101 4.58 13.74 11.96
CA ILE A 101 5.88 14.03 11.34
C ILE A 101 6.99 13.98 12.39
N GLU A 102 6.82 14.66 13.52
CA GLU A 102 7.81 14.65 14.62
C GLU A 102 8.03 13.23 15.15
N ASP A 103 6.97 12.46 15.34
CA ASP A 103 7.03 11.09 15.82
C ASP A 103 7.80 10.17 14.88
N ILE A 104 7.54 10.27 13.58
CA ILE A 104 8.23 9.49 12.54
C ILE A 104 9.72 9.83 12.53
N LEU A 105 10.07 11.13 12.47
CA LEU A 105 11.45 11.58 12.38
C LEU A 105 12.24 11.27 13.64
N SER A 106 11.67 11.50 14.81
CA SER A 106 12.29 11.17 16.11
C SER A 106 12.50 9.66 16.26
N PHE A 107 11.50 8.85 15.89
CA PHE A 107 11.62 7.40 15.92
C PHE A 107 12.70 6.91 14.97
N TRP A 108 12.74 7.44 13.73
CA TRP A 108 13.75 7.09 12.75
C TRP A 108 15.14 7.46 13.21
N LYS A 109 15.37 8.70 13.66
CA LYS A 109 16.66 9.18 14.16
C LYS A 109 17.23 8.29 15.26
N LYS A 110 16.37 7.77 16.15
CA LYS A 110 16.76 6.89 17.26
C LYS A 110 17.08 5.45 16.82
N ASN A 111 16.41 4.95 15.78
CA ASN A 111 16.42 3.52 15.47
C ASN A 111 17.05 3.17 14.11
N LYS A 112 17.41 4.18 13.30
CA LYS A 112 17.99 3.94 11.97
C LYS A 112 19.33 3.21 12.07
N ARG A 113 19.48 2.21 11.19
CA ARG A 113 20.71 1.45 11.02
C ARG A 113 20.70 0.78 9.65
N GLU A 114 21.81 0.16 9.28
CA GLU A 114 21.89 -0.65 8.06
C GLU A 114 20.81 -1.73 8.02
N ASN A 115 20.39 -2.11 6.82
CA ASN A 115 19.39 -3.14 6.55
C ASN A 115 17.95 -2.85 7.03
N ILE A 116 17.64 -1.63 7.47
CA ILE A 116 16.26 -1.20 7.66
C ILE A 116 15.68 -0.74 6.32
N GLY A 117 14.51 -1.29 5.98
CA GLY A 117 13.78 -0.93 4.75
C GLY A 117 12.58 -0.03 5.00
N ALA A 118 11.95 -0.15 6.16
CA ALA A 118 10.75 0.62 6.49
C ALA A 118 10.47 0.65 7.99
N ILE A 119 9.48 1.46 8.35
CA ILE A 119 8.79 1.47 9.65
C ILE A 119 7.32 1.12 9.38
N TYR A 120 6.73 0.26 10.20
CA TYR A 120 5.28 0.12 10.33
C TYR A 120 4.81 0.94 11.53
N ALA A 121 3.87 1.85 11.28
CA ALA A 121 3.11 2.56 12.29
C ALA A 121 1.64 2.11 12.27
N LEU A 122 0.84 2.62 13.18
CA LEU A 122 -0.58 2.33 13.25
C LEU A 122 -1.39 3.38 12.50
N ASP A 123 -2.53 2.95 11.98
CA ASP A 123 -3.64 3.81 11.61
C ASP A 123 -4.70 3.79 12.71
N GLN A 124 -5.46 4.86 12.86
CA GLN A 124 -6.59 4.96 13.77
C GLN A 124 -7.83 5.51 13.05
N TYR A 125 -8.98 5.29 13.66
CA TYR A 125 -10.22 5.99 13.28
C TYR A 125 -10.28 7.37 13.92
N GLU A 126 -11.23 8.19 13.50
CA GLU A 126 -11.46 9.53 14.05
C GLU A 126 -11.75 9.52 15.56
N ASP A 127 -12.37 8.46 16.08
CA ASP A 127 -12.63 8.25 17.50
C ASP A 127 -11.38 7.84 18.33
N GLY A 128 -10.19 7.76 17.69
CA GLY A 128 -8.93 7.37 18.30
C GLY A 128 -8.71 5.85 18.43
N ASN A 129 -9.67 5.04 18.07
CA ASN A 129 -9.50 3.58 18.08
C ASN A 129 -8.55 3.13 16.97
N VAL A 130 -7.59 2.27 17.32
CA VAL A 130 -6.63 1.72 16.34
C VAL A 130 -7.33 0.83 15.32
N VAL A 131 -6.96 0.98 14.05
CA VAL A 131 -7.45 0.14 12.95
C VAL A 131 -6.87 -1.27 13.10
N GLY A 132 -7.76 -2.23 13.33
CA GLY A 132 -7.39 -3.63 13.54
C GLY A 132 -6.66 -3.87 14.86
N THR A 133 -5.57 -4.65 14.82
CA THR A 133 -4.86 -5.07 16.04
C THR A 133 -3.58 -4.27 16.24
N PRO A 134 -3.38 -3.62 17.40
CA PRO A 134 -2.08 -3.01 17.75
C PRO A 134 -0.96 -4.06 17.75
N PHE A 135 0.25 -3.63 17.51
CA PHE A 135 1.39 -4.54 17.60
C PHE A 135 1.66 -4.94 19.07
N PRO A 136 2.08 -6.21 19.33
CA PRO A 136 2.56 -6.60 20.64
C PRO A 136 3.73 -5.72 21.11
N ASN A 137 3.76 -5.35 22.40
CA ASN A 137 4.81 -4.48 22.95
C ASN A 137 6.22 -5.05 22.81
N ASP A 138 6.35 -6.36 22.71
CA ASP A 138 7.62 -7.07 22.53
C ASP A 138 8.02 -7.31 21.06
N LEU A 139 7.17 -6.95 20.12
CA LEU A 139 7.47 -6.92 18.68
C LEU A 139 8.07 -5.56 18.33
N LYS A 140 9.38 -5.49 18.20
CA LYS A 140 10.10 -4.24 17.85
C LYS A 140 10.46 -4.14 16.38
N GLU A 141 10.64 -5.29 15.74
CA GLU A 141 11.01 -5.40 14.34
C GLU A 141 10.70 -6.79 13.80
N PHE A 142 10.62 -6.92 12.49
CA PHE A 142 10.55 -8.22 11.83
C PHE A 142 11.25 -8.16 10.47
N LYS A 143 11.53 -9.34 9.92
CA LYS A 143 11.96 -9.54 8.54
C LYS A 143 11.20 -10.71 7.96
N GLY A 144 10.77 -10.59 6.71
CA GLY A 144 10.03 -11.62 6.02
C GLY A 144 8.59 -11.20 5.70
N TRP A 145 7.68 -12.14 5.67
CA TRP A 145 6.30 -11.90 5.26
C TRP A 145 5.45 -11.26 6.36
N GLY A 146 5.09 -9.97 6.22
CA GLY A 146 4.32 -9.22 7.22
C GLY A 146 2.82 -9.10 6.97
N TYR A 147 2.34 -9.46 5.78
CA TYR A 147 0.97 -9.19 5.33
C TYR A 147 -0.13 -9.71 6.27
N LYS A 148 -0.12 -11.01 6.61
CA LYS A 148 -1.14 -11.59 7.51
C LYS A 148 -0.56 -12.08 8.83
N ASN A 149 0.69 -12.54 8.83
CA ASN A 149 1.34 -13.10 10.00
C ASN A 149 2.80 -12.67 10.07
N ILE A 150 3.14 -11.94 11.12
CA ILE A 150 4.51 -11.59 11.43
C ILE A 150 5.08 -12.67 12.34
N VAL A 151 6.16 -13.32 11.91
CA VAL A 151 6.92 -14.25 12.73
C VAL A 151 8.09 -13.49 13.36
N TYR A 152 8.19 -13.51 14.67
CA TYR A 152 9.25 -12.83 15.41
C TYR A 152 9.73 -13.64 16.62
N TYR A 153 10.83 -13.21 17.23
CA TYR A 153 11.41 -13.86 18.40
C TYR A 153 11.44 -12.90 19.57
N SER A 154 11.01 -13.35 20.75
CA SER A 154 11.03 -12.57 21.98
C SER A 154 11.27 -13.49 23.16
N GLY A 155 12.24 -13.15 24.04
CA GLY A 155 12.64 -13.97 25.17
C GLY A 155 13.11 -15.38 24.77
N GLY A 156 13.80 -15.50 23.62
CA GLY A 156 14.26 -16.77 23.06
C GLY A 156 13.17 -17.67 22.47
N LYS A 157 11.91 -17.21 22.44
CA LYS A 157 10.77 -17.99 21.90
C LYS A 157 10.28 -17.41 20.58
N LYS A 158 9.94 -18.32 19.65
CA LYS A 158 9.26 -17.97 18.40
C LYS A 158 7.82 -17.60 18.70
N LYS A 159 7.39 -16.44 18.22
CA LYS A 159 6.03 -15.93 18.34
C LYS A 159 5.46 -15.63 16.95
N VAL A 160 4.13 -15.61 16.83
CA VAL A 160 3.42 -15.25 15.62
C VAL A 160 2.37 -14.19 15.99
N PHE A 161 2.47 -13.03 15.38
CA PHE A 161 1.45 -12.00 15.46
C PHE A 161 0.57 -12.07 14.23
N ARG A 162 -0.73 -12.20 14.45
CA ARG A 162 -1.73 -12.15 13.36
C ARG A 162 -2.08 -10.70 13.12
N ASN A 163 -1.50 -10.15 12.06
CA ASN A 163 -1.79 -8.78 11.66
C ASN A 163 -3.22 -8.66 11.12
N SER A 164 -3.95 -7.67 11.59
CA SER A 164 -5.27 -7.30 11.10
C SER A 164 -5.39 -5.79 11.01
N GLY A 165 -6.20 -5.31 10.07
CA GLY A 165 -6.32 -3.89 9.75
C GLY A 165 -5.09 -3.33 9.04
N ASP A 166 -5.26 -2.18 8.45
CA ASP A 166 -4.21 -1.49 7.71
C ASP A 166 -3.13 -0.95 8.67
N LYS A 167 -1.93 -0.81 8.15
CA LYS A 167 -0.76 -0.29 8.87
C LYS A 167 -0.05 0.70 7.96
N LYS A 168 0.32 1.84 8.51
CA LYS A 168 1.04 2.87 7.77
C LYS A 168 2.49 2.45 7.55
N LEU A 169 2.87 2.34 6.27
CA LEU A 169 4.25 2.07 5.88
C LEU A 169 4.99 3.38 5.65
N ILE A 170 6.02 3.63 6.44
CA ILE A 170 7.01 4.67 6.20
C ILE A 170 8.25 4.00 5.63
N GLY A 171 8.50 4.22 4.35
CA GLY A 171 9.57 3.53 3.63
C GLY A 171 10.87 4.31 3.59
N VAL A 172 11.99 3.59 3.63
CA VAL A 172 13.30 4.17 3.28
C VAL A 172 13.34 4.28 1.76
N THR A 173 13.28 5.49 1.24
CA THR A 173 13.11 5.78 -0.19
C THR A 173 14.16 5.10 -1.06
N ALA A 174 15.43 5.17 -0.67
CA ALA A 174 16.52 4.52 -1.40
C ALA A 174 16.37 2.98 -1.44
N VAL A 175 15.69 2.36 -0.47
CA VAL A 175 15.42 0.91 -0.45
C VAL A 175 14.24 0.60 -1.37
N ILE A 176 13.15 1.36 -1.28
CA ILE A 176 11.97 1.17 -2.16
C ILE A 176 12.36 1.29 -3.64
N ASN A 177 13.24 2.23 -3.96
CA ASN A 177 13.68 2.49 -5.34
C ASN A 177 14.67 1.46 -5.90
N LYS A 178 15.18 0.52 -5.08
CA LYS A 178 15.90 -0.67 -5.58
C LYS A 178 14.98 -1.67 -6.29
N TYR A 179 13.69 -1.64 -6.00
CA TYR A 179 12.73 -2.57 -6.60
C TYR A 179 12.10 -1.97 -7.87
N PRO A 180 11.75 -2.83 -8.84
CA PRO A 180 11.11 -2.37 -10.05
C PRO A 180 9.79 -1.66 -9.74
N PRO A 181 9.32 -0.78 -10.62
CA PRO A 181 8.00 -0.18 -10.49
C PRO A 181 6.90 -1.25 -10.42
N ILE A 182 5.78 -0.89 -9.83
CA ILE A 182 4.60 -1.77 -9.80
C ILE A 182 4.18 -2.02 -11.25
N PRO A 183 3.97 -3.29 -11.66
CA PRO A 183 3.63 -3.63 -13.04
C PRO A 183 2.35 -2.95 -13.52
N VAL A 184 2.36 -2.50 -14.76
CA VAL A 184 1.21 -1.88 -15.43
C VAL A 184 0.79 -2.79 -16.60
N PHE A 185 -0.51 -3.06 -16.71
CA PHE A 185 -1.08 -3.86 -17.79
C PHE A 185 -2.01 -3.02 -18.64
N GLU A 186 -1.86 -3.11 -19.96
CA GLU A 186 -2.70 -2.36 -20.88
C GLU A 186 -4.19 -2.65 -20.68
N GLY A 187 -4.99 -1.59 -20.57
CA GLY A 187 -6.43 -1.66 -20.32
C GLY A 187 -6.82 -1.91 -18.86
N GLU A 188 -5.87 -2.07 -17.92
CA GLU A 188 -6.12 -2.27 -16.50
C GLU A 188 -5.66 -1.08 -15.67
N LYS A 189 -6.46 -0.70 -14.66
CA LYS A 189 -6.20 0.44 -13.78
C LYS A 189 -5.98 0.03 -12.31
N TYR A 190 -5.67 -1.24 -12.07
CA TYR A 190 -5.41 -1.75 -10.72
C TYR A 190 -4.27 -2.75 -10.71
N HIS A 191 -3.37 -2.57 -9.77
CA HIS A 191 -2.42 -3.56 -9.27
C HIS A 191 -2.27 -3.38 -7.76
N SER A 192 -1.98 -4.47 -7.04
CA SER A 192 -1.77 -4.41 -5.59
C SER A 192 -0.59 -3.53 -5.23
N LEU A 193 -0.83 -2.58 -4.32
CA LEU A 193 0.21 -1.70 -3.76
C LEU A 193 1.17 -2.47 -2.85
N TYR A 194 0.74 -3.61 -2.31
CA TYR A 194 1.59 -4.52 -1.52
C TYR A 194 2.75 -5.14 -2.31
N TYR A 195 2.78 -5.01 -3.64
CA TYR A 195 3.84 -5.59 -4.47
C TYR A 195 5.24 -5.18 -4.01
N LYS A 196 5.52 -3.87 -3.95
CA LYS A 196 6.82 -3.36 -3.48
C LYS A 196 7.05 -3.63 -1.99
N GLN A 197 6.01 -3.53 -1.18
CA GLN A 197 6.06 -3.81 0.25
C GLN A 197 6.51 -5.25 0.54
N HIS A 198 5.95 -6.24 -0.14
CA HIS A 198 6.37 -7.64 0.01
C HIS A 198 7.83 -7.89 -0.41
N LEU A 199 8.30 -7.21 -1.45
CA LEU A 199 9.69 -7.29 -1.87
C LEU A 199 10.62 -6.72 -0.77
N LEU A 200 10.25 -5.57 -0.22
CA LEU A 200 10.99 -4.91 0.84
C LEU A 200 11.02 -5.77 2.13
N GLU A 201 9.87 -6.26 2.60
CA GLU A 201 9.77 -7.10 3.80
C GLU A 201 10.61 -8.38 3.70
N ARG A 202 10.70 -8.97 2.50
CA ARG A 202 11.51 -10.15 2.26
C ARG A 202 12.99 -9.90 2.50
N ASP A 203 13.51 -8.77 2.03
CA ASP A 203 14.93 -8.50 1.93
C ASP A 203 15.47 -7.64 3.06
N TYR A 204 14.62 -6.80 3.67
CA TYR A 204 14.99 -5.82 4.69
C TYR A 204 14.23 -6.02 6.00
N THR A 205 14.78 -5.51 7.07
CA THR A 205 14.11 -5.44 8.38
C THR A 205 13.12 -4.26 8.38
N VAL A 206 11.94 -4.50 8.93
CA VAL A 206 10.91 -3.49 9.17
C VAL A 206 10.83 -3.22 10.66
N LEU A 207 10.97 -1.97 11.06
CA LEU A 207 10.81 -1.50 12.43
C LEU A 207 9.34 -1.35 12.79
N ILE A 208 9.00 -1.54 14.05
CA ILE A 208 7.63 -1.36 14.56
C ILE A 208 7.56 -0.11 15.43
N MET A 209 6.76 0.86 15.02
CA MET A 209 6.36 2.03 15.79
C MET A 209 4.91 1.85 16.22
N ASN A 210 4.68 1.36 17.45
CA ASN A 210 3.34 1.06 17.96
C ASN A 210 2.60 2.34 18.39
N LYS A 211 2.53 3.32 17.45
CA LYS A 211 1.89 4.63 17.62
C LYS A 211 1.07 4.95 16.37
N PRO A 212 -0.18 5.44 16.51
CA PRO A 212 -0.95 5.95 15.36
C PRO A 212 -0.32 7.22 14.78
N VAL A 213 -0.23 7.28 13.46
CA VAL A 213 0.29 8.43 12.71
C VAL A 213 -0.68 8.94 11.66
N CYS A 214 -1.71 8.17 11.33
CA CYS A 214 -2.69 8.53 10.33
C CYS A 214 -4.09 8.20 10.83
N VAL A 215 -5.03 9.08 10.53
CA VAL A 215 -6.46 8.87 10.73
C VAL A 215 -7.06 8.47 9.39
N VAL A 216 -7.75 7.33 9.34
CA VAL A 216 -8.32 6.77 8.13
C VAL A 216 -9.84 6.74 8.18
N GLU A 217 -10.45 7.01 7.02
CA GLU A 217 -11.88 6.92 6.83
C GLU A 217 -12.24 5.92 5.72
N TYR A 218 -13.03 4.89 6.05
CA TYR A 218 -13.49 3.92 5.06
C TYR A 218 -14.71 4.44 4.28
N MET A 219 -14.45 5.03 3.14
CA MET A 219 -15.48 5.56 2.24
C MET A 219 -16.39 4.47 1.67
N ASN A 220 -17.65 4.84 1.38
CA ASN A 220 -18.64 3.90 0.84
C ASN A 220 -18.33 3.44 -0.59
N ASP A 221 -17.62 4.25 -1.37
CA ASP A 221 -17.18 4.02 -2.75
C ASP A 221 -15.77 3.41 -2.84
N GLY A 222 -15.13 3.12 -1.70
CA GLY A 222 -13.78 2.57 -1.62
C GLY A 222 -13.59 1.27 -2.40
N SER A 223 -12.39 1.07 -2.94
CA SER A 223 -12.00 -0.08 -3.78
C SER A 223 -12.23 -1.43 -3.09
N SER A 224 -12.09 -1.48 -1.77
CA SER A 224 -12.23 -2.71 -0.96
C SER A 224 -13.64 -3.30 -0.99
N LYS A 225 -14.69 -2.48 -1.13
CA LYS A 225 -16.08 -2.95 -1.19
C LYS A 225 -16.46 -3.57 -2.54
N ASN A 226 -15.69 -3.29 -3.60
CA ASN A 226 -15.99 -3.68 -4.97
C ASN A 226 -15.02 -4.73 -5.56
N MET A 227 -14.41 -5.58 -4.72
CA MET A 227 -13.35 -6.51 -5.13
C MET A 227 -13.71 -7.44 -6.28
N PHE A 228 -14.95 -7.97 -6.35
CA PHE A 228 -15.36 -8.83 -7.46
C PHE A 228 -15.34 -8.10 -8.82
N TYR A 229 -15.75 -6.83 -8.85
CA TYR A 229 -15.65 -6.01 -10.05
C TYR A 229 -14.19 -5.70 -10.40
N GLN A 230 -13.33 -5.50 -9.39
CA GLN A 230 -11.90 -5.30 -9.62
C GLN A 230 -11.26 -6.54 -10.26
N TYR A 231 -11.58 -7.76 -9.82
CA TYR A 231 -11.08 -9.01 -10.44
C TYR A 231 -11.47 -9.11 -11.92
N VAL A 232 -12.68 -8.70 -12.29
CA VAL A 232 -13.14 -8.75 -13.69
C VAL A 232 -12.48 -7.67 -14.55
N ARG A 233 -12.26 -6.48 -13.99
CA ARG A 233 -11.70 -5.33 -14.73
C ARG A 233 -10.19 -5.39 -14.85
N ASN A 234 -9.50 -6.02 -13.90
CA ASN A 234 -8.04 -5.97 -13.78
C ASN A 234 -7.42 -7.38 -13.57
N PRO A 235 -7.82 -8.40 -14.32
CA PRO A 235 -7.44 -9.78 -14.01
C PRO A 235 -5.94 -10.05 -14.15
N LYS A 236 -5.23 -9.37 -15.06
CA LYS A 236 -3.78 -9.56 -15.27
C LYS A 236 -2.98 -9.03 -14.07
N GLY A 237 -3.37 -7.87 -13.52
CA GLY A 237 -2.76 -7.30 -12.31
C GLY A 237 -2.88 -8.25 -11.12
N PHE A 238 -4.07 -8.83 -10.90
CA PHE A 238 -4.28 -9.84 -9.87
C PHE A 238 -3.49 -11.13 -10.14
N CYS A 239 -3.50 -11.66 -11.37
CA CYS A 239 -2.66 -12.81 -11.74
C CYS A 239 -1.18 -12.60 -11.40
N ASN A 240 -0.67 -11.41 -11.69
CA ASN A 240 0.73 -11.07 -11.39
C ASN A 240 1.00 -11.10 -9.88
N GLU A 241 0.13 -10.51 -9.07
CA GLU A 241 0.25 -10.57 -7.61
C GLU A 241 0.18 -12.01 -7.09
N ARG A 242 -0.77 -12.83 -7.57
CA ARG A 242 -0.88 -14.25 -7.15
C ARG A 242 0.39 -15.04 -7.47
N ARG A 243 0.99 -14.82 -8.63
CA ARG A 243 2.27 -15.48 -9.00
C ARG A 243 3.38 -15.13 -8.01
N TYR A 244 3.42 -13.89 -7.53
CA TYR A 244 4.34 -13.48 -6.49
C TYR A 244 4.04 -14.21 -5.16
N VAL A 245 2.79 -14.19 -4.71
CA VAL A 245 2.36 -14.87 -3.46
C VAL A 245 2.64 -16.37 -3.52
N MET A 246 2.32 -17.05 -4.62
CA MET A 246 2.62 -18.47 -4.83
C MET A 246 4.11 -18.80 -4.65
N LYS A 247 4.98 -17.90 -5.11
CA LYS A 247 6.43 -18.10 -5.06
C LYS A 247 6.99 -17.88 -3.66
N TYR A 248 6.58 -16.82 -2.97
CA TYR A 248 7.26 -16.30 -1.79
C TYR A 248 6.50 -16.44 -0.48
N ALA A 249 5.18 -16.69 -0.49
CA ALA A 249 4.42 -16.83 0.76
C ALA A 249 4.97 -17.97 1.65
N PRO A 250 5.05 -17.77 2.97
CA PRO A 250 5.71 -18.73 3.87
C PRO A 250 4.85 -19.96 4.17
N SER A 251 3.54 -19.91 3.97
CA SER A 251 2.63 -20.99 4.34
C SER A 251 2.00 -21.68 3.12
N PHE A 252 1.84 -22.99 3.22
CA PHE A 252 1.13 -23.81 2.23
C PHE A 252 -0.28 -23.28 1.97
N LYS A 253 -1.01 -22.91 3.03
CA LYS A 253 -2.37 -22.37 2.92
C LYS A 253 -2.42 -21.12 2.03
N LEU A 254 -1.54 -20.15 2.27
CA LEU A 254 -1.47 -18.92 1.45
C LEU A 254 -1.14 -19.22 -0.01
N LYS A 255 -0.26 -20.20 -0.26
CA LYS A 255 0.08 -20.60 -1.63
C LYS A 255 -1.10 -21.24 -2.36
N ILE A 256 -1.86 -22.11 -1.69
CA ILE A 256 -3.06 -22.73 -2.27
C ILE A 256 -4.16 -21.67 -2.50
N GLU A 257 -4.43 -20.80 -1.53
CA GLU A 257 -5.37 -19.68 -1.72
C GLU A 257 -4.99 -18.84 -2.94
N ALA A 258 -3.70 -18.48 -3.09
CA ALA A 258 -3.20 -17.75 -4.24
C ALA A 258 -3.39 -18.51 -5.55
N CYS A 259 -3.17 -19.84 -5.57
CA CYS A 259 -3.37 -20.66 -6.77
C CYS A 259 -4.85 -20.73 -7.17
N ILE A 260 -5.77 -20.84 -6.21
CA ILE A 260 -7.23 -20.85 -6.48
C ILE A 260 -7.64 -19.52 -7.14
N HIS A 261 -7.22 -18.39 -6.57
CA HIS A 261 -7.48 -17.08 -7.15
C HIS A 261 -6.81 -16.90 -8.51
N TYR A 262 -5.57 -17.33 -8.66
CA TYR A 262 -4.82 -17.26 -9.90
C TYR A 262 -5.55 -17.98 -11.05
N VAL A 263 -6.07 -19.18 -10.82
CA VAL A 263 -6.86 -19.91 -11.83
C VAL A 263 -8.09 -19.12 -12.23
N ALA A 264 -8.86 -18.60 -11.25
CA ALA A 264 -10.06 -17.81 -11.54
C ALA A 264 -9.74 -16.53 -12.33
N GLU A 265 -8.71 -15.81 -11.92
CA GLU A 265 -8.28 -14.55 -12.52
C GLU A 265 -7.65 -14.78 -13.91
N SER A 266 -6.92 -15.89 -14.12
CA SER A 266 -6.41 -16.29 -15.44
C SER A 266 -7.53 -16.56 -16.43
N LEU A 267 -8.62 -17.24 -16.00
CA LEU A 267 -9.80 -17.44 -16.84
C LEU A 267 -10.50 -16.13 -17.19
N LEU A 268 -10.55 -15.17 -16.25
CA LEU A 268 -11.06 -13.81 -16.51
C LEU A 268 -10.17 -13.06 -17.51
N ALA A 269 -8.86 -13.22 -17.43
CA ALA A 269 -7.88 -12.67 -18.35
C ALA A 269 -7.84 -13.39 -19.72
N LYS A 270 -8.59 -14.49 -19.89
CA LYS A 270 -8.58 -15.39 -21.07
C LYS A 270 -7.20 -16.02 -21.30
N ASP A 271 -6.39 -16.18 -20.26
CA ASP A 271 -5.13 -16.92 -20.30
C ASP A 271 -5.40 -18.42 -20.07
N TYR A 272 -5.61 -19.16 -21.12
CA TYR A 272 -5.85 -20.61 -21.04
C TYR A 272 -4.58 -21.44 -20.87
N TYR A 273 -3.41 -20.83 -21.00
CA TYR A 273 -2.13 -21.47 -20.75
C TYR A 273 -1.60 -21.21 -19.32
N PHE A 274 -2.48 -20.83 -18.41
CA PHE A 274 -2.15 -20.39 -17.04
C PHE A 274 -1.29 -21.39 -16.26
N ILE A 275 -1.44 -22.71 -16.48
CA ILE A 275 -0.58 -23.71 -15.81
C ILE A 275 0.88 -23.54 -16.24
N GLY A 276 1.12 -23.29 -17.54
CA GLY A 276 2.44 -23.00 -18.08
C GLY A 276 3.06 -21.73 -17.54
N HIS A 277 2.24 -20.69 -17.33
CA HIS A 277 2.65 -19.39 -16.80
C HIS A 277 2.77 -19.35 -15.27
N SER A 278 2.30 -20.39 -14.56
CA SER A 278 2.31 -20.44 -13.10
C SER A 278 3.71 -20.56 -12.54
N THR A 279 3.97 -19.86 -11.42
CA THR A 279 5.20 -20.00 -10.63
C THR A 279 5.19 -21.23 -9.71
N ASN A 280 4.03 -21.90 -9.57
CA ASN A 280 3.87 -23.14 -8.83
C ASN A 280 2.87 -24.07 -9.53
N ARG A 281 3.35 -24.77 -10.58
CA ARG A 281 2.50 -25.58 -11.47
C ARG A 281 1.73 -26.68 -10.72
N LEU A 282 2.37 -27.37 -9.77
CA LEU A 282 1.74 -28.46 -9.02
C LEU A 282 0.55 -27.94 -8.20
N PHE A 283 0.75 -26.87 -7.41
CA PHE A 283 -0.33 -26.30 -6.60
C PHE A 283 -1.41 -25.66 -7.48
N THR A 284 -1.04 -25.09 -8.62
CA THR A 284 -2.01 -24.58 -9.58
C THR A 284 -2.88 -25.72 -10.14
N LEU A 285 -2.28 -26.86 -10.48
CA LEU A 285 -3.01 -28.02 -11.03
C LEU A 285 -4.05 -28.54 -10.05
N ILE A 286 -3.71 -28.73 -8.77
CA ILE A 286 -4.67 -29.17 -7.74
C ILE A 286 -5.71 -28.11 -7.40
N SER A 287 -5.44 -26.84 -7.73
CA SER A 287 -6.35 -25.71 -7.51
C SER A 287 -7.29 -25.43 -8.70
N VAL A 288 -7.21 -26.19 -9.79
CA VAL A 288 -8.03 -25.96 -11.00
C VAL A 288 -9.52 -26.01 -10.68
N VAL A 289 -9.98 -27.09 -10.01
CA VAL A 289 -11.41 -27.26 -9.71
C VAL A 289 -11.94 -26.13 -8.82
N PRO A 290 -11.36 -25.84 -7.63
CA PRO A 290 -11.85 -24.74 -6.81
C PRO A 290 -11.67 -23.35 -7.48
N GLY A 291 -10.64 -23.16 -8.31
CA GLY A 291 -10.45 -21.92 -9.06
C GLY A 291 -11.50 -21.69 -10.15
N VAL A 292 -11.91 -22.75 -10.87
CA VAL A 292 -13.01 -22.67 -11.83
C VAL A 292 -14.35 -22.37 -11.12
N LEU A 293 -14.58 -22.96 -9.95
CA LEU A 293 -15.76 -22.63 -9.15
C LEU A 293 -15.76 -21.15 -8.72
N LEU A 294 -14.61 -20.64 -8.27
CA LEU A 294 -14.45 -19.23 -7.92
C LEU A 294 -14.69 -18.31 -9.13
N TYR A 295 -14.20 -18.65 -10.32
CA TYR A 295 -14.48 -17.93 -11.54
C TYR A 295 -15.99 -17.77 -11.80
N PHE A 296 -16.77 -18.83 -11.68
CA PHE A 296 -18.23 -18.76 -11.85
C PHE A 296 -18.91 -17.93 -10.76
N ILE A 297 -18.44 -18.01 -9.50
CA ILE A 297 -18.93 -17.17 -8.41
C ILE A 297 -18.68 -15.68 -8.72
N ILE A 298 -17.47 -15.32 -9.16
CA ILE A 298 -17.12 -13.95 -9.54
C ILE A 298 -18.05 -13.48 -10.66
N LYS A 299 -18.16 -14.25 -11.75
CA LYS A 299 -19.04 -13.91 -12.88
C LYS A 299 -20.52 -13.75 -12.49
N ARG A 300 -21.02 -14.60 -11.60
CA ARG A 300 -22.41 -14.47 -11.11
C ARG A 300 -22.62 -13.18 -10.31
N LYS A 301 -21.68 -12.83 -9.43
CA LYS A 301 -21.77 -11.61 -8.60
C LYS A 301 -21.59 -10.31 -9.38
N THR A 302 -20.95 -10.37 -10.56
CA THR A 302 -20.69 -9.19 -11.41
C THR A 302 -21.63 -9.08 -12.62
N LYS A 303 -22.59 -9.97 -12.77
CA LYS A 303 -23.61 -9.98 -13.85
C LYS A 303 -24.83 -9.09 -13.56
N LYS A 304 -24.76 -8.16 -12.59
CA LYS A 304 -25.85 -7.21 -12.35
C LYS A 304 -25.67 -5.94 -13.16
#